data_c2b8b074faaa243b53338b75af12182c
#
_entry.id   c2b8b074faaa243b53338b75af12182c
#
_cell.length_a   1.000
_cell.length_b   1.000
_cell.length_c   1.000
_cell.angle_alpha   90.00
_cell.angle_beta   90.00
_cell.angle_gamma   90.00
#
_symmetry.space_group_name_H-M   'P 1'
#
loop_
_entity.id
_entity.type
_entity.pdbx_description
1 polymer ?
#
loop_
_entity_poly.entity_id
_entity_poly.type
_entity_poly.pdbx_seq_one_letter_code
_entity_poly.pdbx_strand_id
1 'polypeptide(L)'
;MLLHTVMWKFKETAEGHTRAENIATVRKGLTSLVGVVPAIESLQFYENEVVCERNFDAMLQVTVRDEAALEAYKTHPAHQKVAAFVANVTEGRAAVDITEPQND
;
A
#
# COMPACT_ATOMS: atom_id res chain seq x y z
N MET A 1 -2.57 -13.56 -12.34
CA MET A 1 -2.50 -12.80 -11.09
C MET A 1 -2.96 -11.37 -11.29
N LEU A 2 -3.56 -10.80 -10.28
CA LEU A 2 -3.97 -9.39 -10.27
C LEU A 2 -2.93 -8.59 -9.49
N LEU A 3 -2.46 -7.50 -10.08
CA LEU A 3 -1.52 -6.58 -9.45
C LEU A 3 -2.26 -5.34 -8.99
N HIS A 4 -2.26 -5.10 -7.69
CA HIS A 4 -2.87 -3.93 -7.05
C HIS A 4 -1.75 -2.95 -6.71
N THR A 5 -1.73 -1.79 -7.38
CA THR A 5 -0.71 -0.77 -7.18
C THR A 5 -1.35 0.49 -6.61
N VAL A 6 -0.81 0.97 -5.50
CA VAL A 6 -1.30 2.18 -4.84
C VAL A 6 -0.12 3.11 -4.58
N MET A 7 -0.33 4.40 -4.79
CA MET A 7 0.64 5.44 -4.47
C MET A 7 -0.01 6.45 -3.54
N TRP A 8 0.78 7.02 -2.62
CA TRP A 8 0.29 8.01 -1.69
C TRP A 8 1.19 9.24 -1.61
N LYS A 9 0.54 10.38 -1.39
CA LYS A 9 1.17 11.59 -0.88
C LYS A 9 0.92 11.64 0.63
N PHE A 10 1.97 11.82 1.40
CA PHE A 10 1.88 11.88 2.85
C PHE A 10 1.80 13.33 3.32
N LYS A 11 1.06 13.56 4.39
CA LYS A 11 1.04 14.85 5.08
C LYS A 11 2.44 15.13 5.62
N GLU A 12 2.80 16.41 5.70
CA GLU A 12 4.10 16.81 6.28
C GLU A 12 4.22 16.36 7.72
N THR A 13 3.15 16.53 8.51
CA THR A 13 3.02 16.01 9.87
C THR A 13 1.62 15.45 10.06
N ALA A 14 1.50 14.37 10.80
CA ALA A 14 0.22 13.75 11.14
C ALA A 14 0.42 12.82 12.32
N GLU A 15 -0.62 12.67 13.15
CA GLU A 15 -0.59 11.76 14.29
C GLU A 15 0.60 11.99 15.23
N GLY A 16 1.06 13.25 15.34
CA GLY A 16 2.19 13.60 16.19
C GLY A 16 3.56 13.22 15.64
N HIS A 17 3.65 12.84 14.37
CA HIS A 17 4.89 12.38 13.74
C HIS A 17 5.15 13.07 12.41
N THR A 18 6.41 13.01 11.97
CA THR A 18 6.84 13.55 10.69
C THR A 18 6.42 12.63 9.54
N ARG A 19 6.49 13.14 8.31
CA ARG A 19 6.25 12.36 7.10
C ARG A 19 7.14 11.10 7.07
N ALA A 20 8.43 11.26 7.30
CA ALA A 20 9.38 10.13 7.28
C ALA A 20 9.02 9.06 8.30
N GLU A 21 8.64 9.47 9.50
CA GLU A 21 8.20 8.54 10.55
C GLU A 21 6.92 7.81 10.16
N ASN A 22 5.97 8.51 9.57
CA ASN A 22 4.70 7.91 9.14
C ASN A 22 4.89 6.95 7.97
N ILE A 23 5.77 7.27 7.03
CA ILE A 23 6.10 6.35 5.93
C ILE A 23 6.71 5.06 6.50
N ALA A 24 7.62 5.17 7.47
CA ALA A 24 8.22 3.99 8.11
C ALA A 24 7.18 3.14 8.84
N THR A 25 6.22 3.78 9.51
CA THR A 25 5.12 3.08 10.20
C THR A 25 4.21 2.37 9.20
N VAL A 26 3.89 3.01 8.09
CA VAL A 26 3.06 2.41 7.03
C VAL A 26 3.78 1.23 6.40
N ARG A 27 5.07 1.37 6.09
CA ARG A 27 5.89 0.26 5.58
C ARG A 27 5.80 -0.96 6.50
N LYS A 28 6.04 -0.74 7.78
CA LYS A 28 6.01 -1.81 8.78
C LYS A 28 4.64 -2.45 8.86
N GLY A 29 3.58 -1.64 8.89
CA GLY A 29 2.21 -2.14 8.96
C GLY A 29 1.82 -2.98 7.74
N LEU A 30 2.12 -2.50 6.54
CA LEU A 30 1.78 -3.21 5.31
C LEU A 30 2.61 -4.49 5.13
N THR A 31 3.92 -4.43 5.38
CA THR A 31 4.77 -5.62 5.24
C THR A 31 4.42 -6.70 6.26
N SER A 32 3.90 -6.32 7.41
CA SER A 32 3.46 -7.29 8.44
C SER A 32 2.22 -8.08 8.02
N LEU A 33 1.50 -7.65 6.97
CA LEU A 33 0.31 -8.36 6.48
C LEU A 33 0.64 -9.64 5.74
N VAL A 34 1.86 -9.78 5.24
CA VAL A 34 2.32 -10.99 4.57
C VAL A 34 2.36 -12.13 5.58
N GLY A 35 1.68 -13.24 5.27
CA GLY A 35 1.55 -14.37 6.19
C GLY A 35 0.40 -14.23 7.18
N VAL A 36 -0.17 -13.04 7.33
CA VAL A 36 -1.36 -12.80 8.18
C VAL A 36 -2.63 -12.78 7.32
N VAL A 37 -2.56 -12.14 6.16
CA VAL A 37 -3.68 -12.08 5.20
C VAL A 37 -3.43 -13.13 4.12
N PRO A 38 -4.18 -14.24 4.11
CA PRO A 38 -3.90 -15.35 3.18
C PRO A 38 -4.01 -14.99 1.70
N ALA A 39 -4.80 -13.97 1.36
CA ALA A 39 -4.99 -13.54 -0.03
C ALA A 39 -3.74 -12.94 -0.67
N ILE A 40 -2.75 -12.49 0.14
CA ILE A 40 -1.53 -11.87 -0.37
C ILE A 40 -0.58 -12.94 -0.91
N GLU A 41 -0.32 -12.90 -2.23
CA GLU A 41 0.71 -13.74 -2.86
C GLU A 41 2.09 -13.10 -2.70
N SER A 42 2.18 -11.78 -2.91
CA SER A 42 3.40 -11.00 -2.67
C SER A 42 3.04 -9.55 -2.38
N LEU A 43 3.95 -8.85 -1.70
CA LEU A 43 3.77 -7.44 -1.35
C LEU A 43 5.13 -6.77 -1.37
N GLN A 44 5.23 -5.64 -2.08
CA GLN A 44 6.40 -4.77 -2.07
C GLN A 44 5.97 -3.36 -1.72
N PHE A 45 6.81 -2.67 -0.93
CA PHE A 45 6.63 -1.27 -0.58
C PHE A 45 7.88 -0.50 -0.96
N TYR A 46 7.70 0.61 -1.67
CA TYR A 46 8.79 1.42 -2.17
C TYR A 46 8.59 2.87 -1.75
N GLU A 47 9.69 3.55 -1.42
CA GLU A 47 9.67 4.98 -1.18
C GLU A 47 10.23 5.70 -2.40
N ASN A 48 9.68 6.89 -2.70
CA ASN A 48 10.19 7.74 -3.75
C ASN A 48 11.60 8.22 -3.38
N GLU A 49 12.54 8.12 -4.32
CA GLU A 49 13.94 8.51 -4.10
C GLU A 49 14.31 9.84 -4.75
N VAL A 50 13.58 10.20 -5.81
CA VAL A 50 13.88 11.44 -6.54
C VAL A 50 12.92 12.53 -6.11
N VAL A 51 13.44 13.55 -5.45
CA VAL A 51 12.63 14.66 -4.95
C VAL A 51 12.06 15.44 -6.13
N CYS A 52 10.74 15.43 -6.23
CA CYS A 52 10.00 16.14 -7.28
C CYS A 52 8.60 16.42 -6.75
N GLU A 53 8.16 17.67 -6.88
CA GLU A 53 6.88 18.11 -6.35
C GLU A 53 5.69 17.32 -6.88
N ARG A 54 5.80 16.82 -8.11
CA ARG A 54 4.73 16.04 -8.75
C ARG A 54 4.76 14.55 -8.42
N ASN A 55 5.86 14.06 -7.81
CA ASN A 55 5.95 12.65 -7.45
C ASN A 55 5.17 12.36 -6.17
N PHE A 56 4.56 11.19 -6.11
CA PHE A 56 4.01 10.66 -4.87
C PHE A 56 5.17 10.17 -3.99
N ASP A 57 4.90 9.99 -2.70
CA ASP A 57 5.95 9.72 -1.72
C ASP A 57 6.27 8.24 -1.55
N ALA A 58 5.30 7.37 -1.78
CA ALA A 58 5.47 5.93 -1.59
C ALA A 58 4.52 5.15 -2.50
N MET A 59 4.90 3.91 -2.78
CA MET A 59 4.14 3.00 -3.63
C MET A 59 4.05 1.62 -2.99
N LEU A 60 2.87 1.02 -3.07
CA LEU A 60 2.61 -0.35 -2.66
C LEU A 60 2.23 -1.17 -3.89
N GLN A 61 2.78 -2.37 -4.00
CA GLN A 61 2.34 -3.35 -4.99
C GLN A 61 1.98 -4.64 -4.27
N VAL A 62 0.72 -5.05 -4.39
CA VAL A 62 0.24 -6.31 -3.83
C VAL A 62 -0.21 -7.19 -4.99
N THR A 63 0.28 -8.41 -5.02
CA THR A 63 -0.16 -9.42 -5.99
C THR A 63 -1.13 -10.36 -5.30
N VAL A 64 -2.28 -10.54 -5.90
CA VAL A 64 -3.33 -11.46 -5.44
C VAL A 64 -3.79 -12.31 -6.61
N ARG A 65 -4.49 -13.40 -6.34
CA ARG A 65 -4.90 -14.34 -7.40
C ARG A 65 -5.87 -13.71 -8.41
N ASP A 66 -6.90 -13.00 -7.90
CA ASP A 66 -8.00 -12.47 -8.70
C ASP A 66 -8.74 -11.37 -7.92
N GLU A 67 -9.84 -10.87 -8.50
CA GLU A 67 -10.65 -9.82 -7.84
C GLU A 67 -11.26 -10.29 -6.52
N ALA A 68 -11.64 -11.54 -6.41
CA ALA A 68 -12.20 -12.07 -5.16
C ALA A 68 -11.14 -12.05 -4.05
N ALA A 69 -9.90 -12.42 -4.39
CA ALA A 69 -8.78 -12.35 -3.46
C ALA A 69 -8.44 -10.90 -3.09
N LEU A 70 -8.55 -9.96 -4.04
CA LEU A 70 -8.36 -8.54 -3.75
C LEU A 70 -9.39 -8.05 -2.74
N GLU A 71 -10.64 -8.43 -2.91
CA GLU A 71 -11.70 -8.07 -1.97
C GLU A 71 -11.45 -8.67 -0.60
N ALA A 72 -11.02 -9.94 -0.54
CA ALA A 72 -10.66 -10.59 0.72
C ALA A 72 -9.51 -9.88 1.43
N TYR A 73 -8.52 -9.38 0.67
CA TYR A 73 -7.43 -8.57 1.20
C TYR A 73 -7.97 -7.26 1.79
N LYS A 74 -8.78 -6.52 1.02
CA LYS A 74 -9.31 -5.21 1.44
C LYS A 74 -10.18 -5.30 2.69
N THR A 75 -10.96 -6.35 2.83
CA THR A 75 -11.92 -6.50 3.94
C THR A 75 -11.32 -7.20 5.16
N HIS A 76 -10.11 -7.73 5.05
CA HIS A 76 -9.47 -8.41 6.17
C HIS A 76 -9.25 -7.41 7.34
N PRO A 77 -9.60 -7.79 8.57
CA PRO A 77 -9.47 -6.88 9.73
C PRO A 77 -8.05 -6.34 9.93
N ALA A 78 -7.03 -7.15 9.67
CA ALA A 78 -5.64 -6.71 9.80
C ALA A 78 -5.32 -5.61 8.77
N HIS A 79 -5.81 -5.74 7.53
CA HIS A 79 -5.65 -4.71 6.51
C HIS A 79 -6.40 -3.44 6.89
N GLN A 80 -7.62 -3.57 7.40
CA GLN A 80 -8.45 -2.41 7.74
C GLN A 80 -7.82 -1.54 8.82
N LYS A 81 -7.13 -2.14 9.78
CA LYS A 81 -6.39 -1.38 10.81
C LYS A 81 -5.27 -0.54 10.20
N VAL A 82 -4.49 -1.13 9.31
CA VAL A 82 -3.40 -0.42 8.63
C VAL A 82 -3.97 0.67 7.72
N ALA A 83 -5.03 0.35 6.97
CA ALA A 83 -5.67 1.29 6.06
C ALA A 83 -6.22 2.51 6.79
N ALA A 84 -6.76 2.35 7.98
CA ALA A 84 -7.26 3.46 8.78
C ALA A 84 -6.12 4.42 9.17
N PHE A 85 -4.98 3.89 9.57
CA PHE A 85 -3.80 4.70 9.86
C PHE A 85 -3.30 5.41 8.59
N VAL A 86 -3.20 4.68 7.48
CA VAL A 86 -2.77 5.25 6.20
C VAL A 86 -3.65 6.44 5.81
N ALA A 87 -4.96 6.31 5.96
CA ALA A 87 -5.89 7.39 5.63
C ALA A 87 -5.64 8.64 6.47
N ASN A 88 -5.23 8.47 7.73
CA ASN A 88 -4.98 9.60 8.62
C ASN A 88 -3.68 10.35 8.33
N VAL A 89 -2.70 9.69 7.73
CA VAL A 89 -1.38 10.28 7.51
C VAL A 89 -1.11 10.66 6.06
N THR A 90 -2.05 10.39 5.15
CA THR A 90 -1.91 10.71 3.73
C THR A 90 -2.90 11.79 3.31
N GLU A 91 -2.56 12.53 2.24
CA GLU A 91 -3.39 13.59 1.67
C GLU A 91 -3.69 13.36 0.18
N GLY A 92 -3.11 12.34 -0.42
CA GLY A 92 -3.38 11.99 -1.80
C GLY A 92 -3.17 10.50 -2.04
N ARG A 93 -3.99 9.92 -2.91
CA ARG A 93 -3.93 8.50 -3.25
C ARG A 93 -4.24 8.31 -4.73
N ALA A 94 -3.49 7.41 -5.35
CA ALA A 94 -3.76 6.94 -6.71
C ALA A 94 -3.62 5.43 -6.72
N ALA A 95 -4.42 4.76 -7.54
CA ALA A 95 -4.37 3.30 -7.62
C ALA A 95 -4.70 2.80 -9.03
N VAL A 96 -4.09 1.68 -9.37
CA VAL A 96 -4.38 0.95 -10.60
C VAL A 96 -4.39 -0.54 -10.27
N ASP A 97 -5.41 -1.24 -10.73
CA ASP A 97 -5.52 -2.69 -10.59
C ASP A 97 -5.50 -3.30 -11.99
N ILE A 98 -4.54 -4.18 -12.25
CA ILE A 98 -4.38 -4.79 -13.57
C ILE A 98 -4.15 -6.29 -13.44
N THR A 99 -4.61 -7.03 -14.44
CA THR A 99 -4.25 -8.44 -14.56
C THR A 99 -2.93 -8.51 -15.30
N GLU A 100 -1.94 -9.15 -14.68
CA GLU A 100 -0.64 -9.33 -15.32
C GLU A 100 -0.79 -10.25 -16.53
N PRO A 101 -0.16 -9.89 -17.66
CA PRO A 101 -0.13 -10.80 -18.81
C PRO A 101 0.65 -12.06 -18.42
N GLN A 102 0.10 -13.22 -18.80
CA GLN A 102 0.83 -14.48 -18.61
C GLN A 102 1.87 -14.62 -19.69
N ASN A 103 3.08 -14.99 -19.27
CA ASN A 103 4.14 -15.35 -20.18
C ASN A 103 4.00 -16.82 -20.57
N ASP A 104 3.73 -17.06 -21.81
CA ASP A 104 3.65 -18.42 -22.35
C ASP A 104 5.03 -18.95 -22.70
#